data_4105ddd4cc0bf95177cb6677b965d102
#
_entry.id   4105ddd4cc0bf95177cb6677b965d102
#
_cell.length_a   1.000
_cell.length_b   1.000
_cell.length_c   1.000
_cell.angle_alpha   90.00
_cell.angle_beta   90.00
_cell.angle_gamma   90.00
#
_symmetry.space_group_name_H-M   'P 1'
#
loop_
_entity.id
_entity.type
_entity.pdbx_description
1 polymer ?
#
loop_
_entity_poly.entity_id
_entity_poly.type
_entity_poly.pdbx_seq_one_letter_code
_entity_poly.pdbx_strand_id
1 'polypeptide(L)'
;MKKLITMRVIPIGLCLIFLGIIGYNSYQKYCYQSEVRLQSKLENKLAKRQDVANKALLSQLKRQHYDNYRYLKMTSFMETQINQVFSRLYTFSDYQSYNRRQKLLEKYLSKQLQQDNRLFAKPVDSSGGDYIGTLKISSKFVNSEVYLMPQANLDTVSSLVLVTYRAQTGNQEAGVGTGVYEVNYNLKSKQFTEINQVTRLNTKMQE
;
A
#
# COMPACT_ATOMS: atom_id res chain seq x y z
N MET A 1 18.52 63.50 -20.09
CA MET A 1 19.13 62.58 -19.09
C MET A 1 18.13 61.76 -18.26
N LYS A 2 16.95 62.22 -17.90
CA LYS A 2 15.97 61.44 -17.07
C LYS A 2 15.44 60.15 -17.73
N LYS A 3 15.25 60.08 -19.06
CA LYS A 3 14.72 58.88 -19.78
C LYS A 3 15.70 57.73 -19.86
N LEU A 4 17.02 57.94 -19.79
CA LEU A 4 18.05 56.89 -19.86
C LEU A 4 18.20 56.16 -18.52
N ILE A 5 17.92 56.86 -17.43
CA ILE A 5 18.04 56.29 -16.07
C ILE A 5 16.88 55.32 -15.79
N THR A 6 15.66 55.67 -16.23
CA THR A 6 14.48 54.81 -16.07
C THR A 6 14.59 53.52 -16.90
N MET A 7 15.22 53.55 -18.07
CA MET A 7 15.36 52.37 -18.92
C MET A 7 16.36 51.35 -18.38
N ARG A 8 17.28 51.71 -17.49
CA ARG A 8 18.25 50.80 -16.85
C ARG A 8 17.79 50.28 -15.49
N VAL A 9 16.89 50.97 -14.80
CA VAL A 9 16.43 50.58 -13.45
C VAL A 9 15.35 49.47 -13.53
N ILE A 10 14.50 49.48 -14.58
CA ILE A 10 13.43 48.48 -14.77
C ILE A 10 13.97 47.05 -14.85
N PRO A 11 15.00 46.71 -15.68
CA PRO A 11 15.51 45.36 -15.76
C PRO A 11 16.20 44.89 -14.47
N ILE A 12 16.83 45.78 -13.71
CA ILE A 12 17.45 45.45 -12.43
C ILE A 12 16.37 45.09 -11.38
N GLY A 13 15.27 45.85 -11.32
CA GLY A 13 14.16 45.55 -10.44
C GLY A 13 13.50 44.19 -10.77
N LEU A 14 13.32 43.89 -12.04
CA LEU A 14 12.81 42.59 -12.50
C LEU A 14 13.74 41.42 -12.10
N CYS A 15 15.05 41.59 -12.26
CA CYS A 15 16.02 40.58 -11.85
C CYS A 15 15.96 40.30 -10.33
N LEU A 16 15.80 41.33 -9.50
CA LEU A 16 15.69 41.17 -8.05
C LEU A 16 14.41 40.42 -7.65
N ILE A 17 13.28 40.69 -8.35
CA ILE A 17 12.02 39.97 -8.14
C ILE A 17 12.18 38.48 -8.50
N PHE A 18 12.79 38.18 -9.66
CA PHE A 18 13.04 36.80 -10.06
C PHE A 18 13.95 36.04 -9.09
N LEU A 19 15.01 36.68 -8.59
CA LEU A 19 15.87 36.09 -7.57
C LEU A 19 15.12 35.85 -6.25
N GLY A 20 14.22 36.75 -5.88
CA GLY A 20 13.35 36.57 -4.71
C GLY A 20 12.40 35.36 -4.85
N ILE A 21 11.78 35.20 -6.03
CA ILE A 21 10.90 34.06 -6.31
C ILE A 21 11.67 32.72 -6.30
N ILE A 22 12.86 32.68 -6.91
CA ILE A 22 13.71 31.48 -6.92
C ILE A 22 14.16 31.12 -5.49
N GLY A 23 14.57 32.11 -4.71
CA GLY A 23 14.95 31.94 -3.30
C GLY A 23 13.79 31.41 -2.45
N TYR A 24 12.59 32.00 -2.62
CA TYR A 24 11.40 31.56 -1.91
C TYR A 24 10.99 30.12 -2.26
N ASN A 25 10.96 29.77 -3.54
CA ASN A 25 10.65 28.42 -3.98
C ASN A 25 11.69 27.38 -3.48
N SER A 26 12.97 27.77 -3.48
CA SER A 26 14.03 26.90 -2.95
C SER A 26 13.91 26.70 -1.45
N TYR A 27 13.54 27.73 -0.70
CA TYR A 27 13.29 27.67 0.73
C TYR A 27 12.07 26.78 1.04
N GLN A 28 10.96 26.96 0.33
CA GLN A 28 9.76 26.12 0.45
C GLN A 28 10.08 24.64 0.18
N LYS A 29 10.84 24.36 -0.85
CA LYS A 29 11.25 23.00 -1.19
C LYS A 29 12.14 22.38 -0.09
N TYR A 30 13.03 23.17 0.48
CA TYR A 30 13.88 22.74 1.59
C TYR A 30 13.08 22.43 2.85
N CYS A 31 12.13 23.31 3.24
CA CYS A 31 11.22 23.09 4.36
C CYS A 31 10.39 21.82 4.17
N TYR A 32 9.78 21.65 3.01
CA TYR A 32 8.99 20.45 2.67
C TYR A 32 9.82 19.16 2.77
N GLN A 33 11.03 19.15 2.23
CA GLN A 33 11.92 18.00 2.32
C GLN A 33 12.35 17.69 3.76
N SER A 34 12.52 18.71 4.60
CA SER A 34 12.86 18.53 6.01
C SER A 34 11.71 17.90 6.80
N GLU A 35 10.47 18.30 6.53
CA GLU A 35 9.26 17.73 7.13
C GLU A 35 9.06 16.26 6.72
N VAL A 36 9.19 15.95 5.44
CA VAL A 36 9.10 14.57 4.93
C VAL A 36 10.17 13.67 5.58
N ARG A 37 11.39 14.17 5.72
CA ARG A 37 12.47 13.45 6.42
C ARG A 37 12.18 13.25 7.92
N LEU A 38 11.57 14.23 8.56
CA LEU A 38 11.19 14.14 9.96
C LEU A 38 10.07 13.11 10.14
N GLN A 39 9.03 13.16 9.29
CA GLN A 39 7.96 12.18 9.30
C GLN A 39 8.49 10.75 9.11
N SER A 40 9.31 10.52 8.10
CA SER A 40 9.89 9.18 7.87
C SER A 40 10.76 8.69 9.05
N LYS A 41 11.49 9.58 9.71
CA LYS A 41 12.25 9.26 10.93
C LYS A 41 11.34 8.91 12.10
N LEU A 42 10.22 9.62 12.26
CA LEU A 42 9.23 9.34 13.31
C LEU A 42 8.52 8.01 13.07
N GLU A 43 8.08 7.74 11.84
CA GLU A 43 7.47 6.46 11.46
C GLU A 43 8.43 5.29 11.69
N ASN A 44 9.69 5.42 11.29
CA ASN A 44 10.70 4.40 11.55
C ASN A 44 10.98 4.20 13.06
N LYS A 45 10.93 5.27 13.87
CA LYS A 45 11.06 5.16 15.32
C LYS A 45 9.84 4.49 15.95
N LEU A 46 8.63 4.80 15.48
CA LEU A 46 7.39 4.17 15.93
C LEU A 46 7.38 2.69 15.58
N ALA A 47 7.69 2.33 14.33
CA ALA A 47 7.78 0.94 13.89
C ALA A 47 8.79 0.15 14.74
N LYS A 48 9.98 0.70 15.01
CA LYS A 48 10.97 0.07 15.89
C LYS A 48 10.47 -0.10 17.32
N ARG A 49 9.78 0.90 17.88
CA ARG A 49 9.22 0.82 19.25
C ARG A 49 8.11 -0.22 19.32
N GLN A 50 7.24 -0.29 18.30
CA GLN A 50 6.20 -1.32 18.22
C GLN A 50 6.81 -2.72 18.13
N ASP A 51 7.85 -2.91 17.30
CA ASP A 51 8.54 -4.19 17.19
C ASP A 51 9.18 -4.61 18.51
N VAL A 52 9.85 -3.69 19.23
CA VAL A 52 10.43 -3.95 20.56
C VAL A 52 9.33 -4.24 21.59
N ALA A 53 8.23 -3.49 21.60
CA ALA A 53 7.12 -3.72 22.51
C ALA A 53 6.45 -5.07 22.25
N ASN A 54 6.22 -5.42 20.98
CA ASN A 54 5.68 -6.73 20.60
C ASN A 54 6.61 -7.88 21.00
N LYS A 55 7.93 -7.73 20.79
CA LYS A 55 8.92 -8.73 21.24
C LYS A 55 8.94 -8.88 22.76
N ALA A 56 8.87 -7.78 23.49
CA ALA A 56 8.79 -7.79 24.95
C ALA A 56 7.50 -8.48 25.44
N LEU A 57 6.35 -8.11 24.85
CA LEU A 57 5.07 -8.74 25.14
C LEU A 57 5.09 -10.25 24.83
N LEU A 58 5.60 -10.63 23.65
CA LEU A 58 5.76 -12.04 23.27
C LEU A 58 6.67 -12.80 24.23
N SER A 59 7.73 -12.18 24.75
CA SER A 59 8.63 -12.82 25.73
C SER A 59 7.96 -13.05 27.09
N GLN A 60 7.11 -12.11 27.52
CA GLN A 60 6.31 -12.27 28.75
C GLN A 60 5.22 -13.33 28.59
N LEU A 61 4.50 -13.31 27.48
CA LEU A 61 3.45 -14.30 27.18
C LEU A 61 4.01 -15.72 27.03
N LYS A 62 5.23 -15.85 26.51
CA LYS A 62 5.92 -17.14 26.39
C LYS A 62 6.10 -17.86 27.74
N ARG A 63 6.23 -17.11 28.83
CA ARG A 63 6.38 -17.66 30.17
C ARG A 63 5.06 -18.09 30.84
N GLN A 64 3.94 -17.43 30.44
CA GLN A 64 2.66 -17.60 31.11
C GLN A 64 1.63 -18.43 30.32
N HIS A 65 1.62 -18.33 28.99
CA HIS A 65 0.59 -18.96 28.15
C HIS A 65 1.17 -19.34 26.79
N TYR A 66 1.74 -20.54 26.68
CA TYR A 66 2.37 -21.04 25.45
C TYR A 66 1.45 -21.00 24.21
N ASP A 67 0.16 -21.30 24.40
CA ASP A 67 -0.81 -21.31 23.30
C ASP A 67 -1.10 -19.90 22.76
N ASN A 68 -1.22 -18.90 23.64
CA ASN A 68 -1.37 -17.51 23.23
C ASN A 68 -0.12 -16.99 22.51
N TYR A 69 1.07 -17.44 22.94
CA TYR A 69 2.31 -17.09 22.25
C TYR A 69 2.35 -17.64 20.82
N ARG A 70 1.97 -18.91 20.63
CA ARG A 70 1.91 -19.51 19.29
C ARG A 70 0.92 -18.78 18.40
N TYR A 71 -0.25 -18.44 18.92
CA TYR A 71 -1.28 -17.69 18.20
C TYR A 71 -0.75 -16.32 17.76
N LEU A 72 -0.18 -15.53 18.66
CA LEU A 72 0.36 -14.20 18.35
C LEU A 72 1.53 -14.28 17.35
N LYS A 73 2.41 -15.26 17.50
CA LYS A 73 3.50 -15.47 16.54
C LYS A 73 2.97 -15.83 15.15
N MET A 74 1.95 -16.67 15.09
CA MET A 74 1.32 -17.05 13.83
C MET A 74 0.58 -15.86 13.19
N THR A 75 -0.13 -15.04 14.00
CA THR A 75 -0.78 -13.82 13.52
C THR A 75 0.23 -12.87 12.89
N SER A 76 1.31 -12.54 13.59
CA SER A 76 2.35 -11.65 13.07
C SER A 76 3.03 -12.19 11.80
N PHE A 77 3.26 -13.51 11.75
CA PHE A 77 3.75 -14.17 10.54
C PHE A 77 2.75 -14.00 9.38
N MET A 78 1.47 -14.30 9.60
CA MET A 78 0.43 -14.19 8.58
C MET A 78 0.23 -12.75 8.13
N GLU A 79 0.26 -11.78 9.03
CA GLU A 79 0.22 -10.34 8.70
C GLU A 79 1.34 -9.98 7.71
N THR A 80 2.55 -10.46 7.96
CA THR A 80 3.69 -10.23 7.07
C THR A 80 3.46 -10.83 5.69
N GLN A 81 3.02 -12.09 5.60
CA GLN A 81 2.77 -12.77 4.33
C GLN A 81 1.60 -12.11 3.57
N ILE A 82 0.53 -11.78 4.26
CA ILE A 82 -0.67 -11.15 3.71
C ILE A 82 -0.33 -9.75 3.18
N ASN A 83 0.37 -8.93 3.97
CA ASN A 83 0.81 -7.60 3.53
C ASN A 83 1.68 -7.68 2.27
N GLN A 84 2.57 -8.67 2.16
CA GLN A 84 3.40 -8.88 0.97
C GLN A 84 2.57 -9.21 -0.28
N VAL A 85 1.52 -10.00 -0.13
CA VAL A 85 0.65 -10.38 -1.27
C VAL A 85 -0.30 -9.25 -1.62
N PHE A 86 -1.05 -8.73 -0.66
CA PHE A 86 -2.08 -7.73 -0.95
C PHE A 86 -1.51 -6.36 -1.33
N SER A 87 -0.33 -5.99 -0.82
CA SER A 87 0.35 -4.78 -1.31
C SER A 87 0.68 -4.86 -2.79
N ARG A 88 1.11 -6.02 -3.31
CA ARG A 88 1.38 -6.22 -4.73
C ARG A 88 0.10 -6.36 -5.55
N LEU A 89 -0.93 -6.97 -4.96
CA LEU A 89 -2.21 -7.18 -5.64
C LEU A 89 -2.96 -5.87 -5.84
N TYR A 90 -2.90 -4.96 -4.84
CA TYR A 90 -3.67 -3.72 -4.83
C TYR A 90 -2.88 -2.45 -5.16
N THR A 91 -1.57 -2.55 -5.47
CA THR A 91 -0.80 -1.38 -5.87
C THR A 91 -0.43 -1.46 -7.35
N PHE A 92 -1.04 -0.56 -8.13
CA PHE A 92 -0.73 -0.34 -9.55
C PHE A 92 -1.12 1.09 -9.95
N SER A 93 -0.41 1.65 -10.91
CA SER A 93 -0.60 3.01 -11.43
C SER A 93 -1.04 3.05 -12.89
N ASP A 94 -0.87 1.93 -13.59
CA ASP A 94 -1.06 1.83 -15.04
C ASP A 94 -1.29 0.37 -15.47
N TYR A 95 -1.58 0.17 -16.75
CA TYR A 95 -1.79 -1.13 -17.35
C TYR A 95 -0.60 -2.09 -17.19
N GLN A 96 0.63 -1.59 -17.31
CA GLN A 96 1.82 -2.43 -17.21
C GLN A 96 2.03 -2.94 -15.78
N SER A 97 1.91 -2.06 -14.79
CA SER A 97 2.02 -2.40 -13.37
C SER A 97 0.87 -3.32 -12.95
N TYR A 98 -0.34 -3.13 -13.48
CA TYR A 98 -1.47 -4.04 -13.27
C TYR A 98 -1.17 -5.45 -13.76
N ASN A 99 -0.67 -5.62 -14.98
CA ASN A 99 -0.35 -6.94 -15.55
C ASN A 99 0.86 -7.61 -14.89
N ARG A 100 1.83 -6.83 -14.38
CA ARG A 100 3.00 -7.38 -13.67
C ARG A 100 2.67 -8.02 -12.33
N ARG A 101 1.49 -7.75 -11.74
CA ARG A 101 1.09 -8.26 -10.41
C ARG A 101 1.17 -9.78 -10.34
N GLN A 102 0.68 -10.48 -11.36
CA GLN A 102 0.72 -11.95 -11.41
C GLN A 102 2.16 -12.47 -11.29
N LYS A 103 3.09 -11.95 -12.08
CA LYS A 103 4.51 -12.33 -12.05
C LYS A 103 5.17 -12.00 -10.69
N LEU A 104 4.84 -10.85 -10.09
CA LEU A 104 5.37 -10.44 -8.79
C LEU A 104 4.87 -11.32 -7.63
N LEU A 105 3.71 -11.97 -7.83
CA LEU A 105 3.07 -12.82 -6.83
C LEU A 105 3.37 -14.31 -7.02
N GLU A 106 3.98 -14.73 -8.13
CA GLU A 106 4.21 -16.12 -8.50
C GLU A 106 4.79 -16.97 -7.37
N LYS A 107 5.81 -16.47 -6.68
CA LYS A 107 6.46 -17.21 -5.57
C LYS A 107 5.61 -17.35 -4.31
N TYR A 108 4.59 -16.51 -4.13
CA TYR A 108 3.73 -16.51 -2.95
C TYR A 108 2.44 -17.34 -3.13
N LEU A 109 2.07 -17.62 -4.37
CA LEU A 109 0.81 -18.27 -4.73
C LEU A 109 1.03 -19.67 -5.25
N SER A 110 0.12 -20.58 -4.92
CA SER A 110 0.07 -21.90 -5.56
C SER A 110 -0.18 -21.77 -7.07
N LYS A 111 0.19 -22.79 -7.84
CA LYS A 111 -0.02 -22.81 -9.30
C LYS A 111 -1.50 -22.59 -9.68
N GLN A 112 -2.42 -23.09 -8.87
CA GLN A 112 -3.85 -22.91 -9.08
C GLN A 112 -4.26 -21.44 -8.93
N LEU A 113 -3.79 -20.77 -7.86
CA LEU A 113 -4.08 -19.33 -7.64
C LEU A 113 -3.42 -18.42 -8.69
N GLN A 114 -2.26 -18.79 -9.20
CA GLN A 114 -1.61 -18.04 -10.29
C GLN A 114 -2.45 -17.98 -11.56
N GLN A 115 -3.33 -18.97 -11.77
CA GLN A 115 -4.22 -19.05 -12.92
C GLN A 115 -5.65 -18.59 -12.61
N ASP A 116 -5.91 -18.09 -11.39
CA ASP A 116 -7.25 -17.68 -10.99
C ASP A 116 -7.62 -16.33 -11.63
N ASN A 117 -8.55 -16.38 -12.58
CA ASN A 117 -9.05 -15.18 -13.26
C ASN A 117 -9.79 -14.20 -12.35
N ARG A 118 -10.21 -14.61 -11.15
CA ARG A 118 -10.82 -13.69 -10.16
C ARG A 118 -9.78 -12.76 -9.56
N LEU A 119 -8.53 -13.23 -9.42
CA LEU A 119 -7.41 -12.44 -8.91
C LEU A 119 -6.68 -11.67 -10.03
N PHE A 120 -6.57 -12.29 -11.20
CA PHE A 120 -5.78 -11.81 -12.34
C PHE A 120 -6.61 -11.65 -13.62
N ALA A 121 -7.82 -11.08 -13.47
CA ALA A 121 -8.64 -10.73 -14.61
C ALA A 121 -7.84 -9.84 -15.57
N LYS A 122 -7.92 -10.14 -16.86
CA LYS A 122 -7.37 -9.24 -17.88
C LYS A 122 -8.17 -7.93 -17.85
N PRO A 123 -7.52 -6.77 -17.84
CA PRO A 123 -8.19 -5.49 -17.77
C PRO A 123 -8.68 -5.04 -19.14
N VAL A 124 -9.45 -5.89 -19.82
CA VAL A 124 -10.01 -5.63 -21.14
C VAL A 124 -11.53 -5.54 -21.06
N ASP A 125 -12.10 -4.55 -21.74
CA ASP A 125 -13.53 -4.41 -21.87
C ASP A 125 -14.13 -5.37 -22.92
N SER A 126 -15.43 -5.29 -23.15
CA SER A 126 -16.14 -6.13 -24.12
C SER A 126 -15.67 -5.90 -25.59
N SER A 127 -15.01 -4.78 -25.88
CA SER A 127 -14.43 -4.46 -27.19
C SER A 127 -12.96 -4.90 -27.31
N GLY A 128 -12.36 -5.43 -26.23
CA GLY A 128 -10.95 -5.80 -26.17
C GLY A 128 -10.02 -4.64 -25.81
N GLY A 129 -10.57 -3.47 -25.49
CA GLY A 129 -9.82 -2.28 -25.10
C GLY A 129 -9.33 -2.34 -23.65
N ASP A 130 -8.14 -1.80 -23.39
CA ASP A 130 -7.60 -1.66 -22.01
C ASP A 130 -8.36 -0.59 -21.23
N TYR A 131 -9.18 -1.03 -20.27
CA TYR A 131 -9.93 -0.08 -19.43
C TYR A 131 -9.07 0.55 -18.32
N ILE A 132 -7.98 -0.08 -17.86
CA ILE A 132 -7.08 0.51 -16.87
C ILE A 132 -6.39 1.74 -17.44
N GLY A 133 -5.81 1.61 -18.64
CA GLY A 133 -5.16 2.73 -19.32
C GLY A 133 -6.14 3.79 -19.79
N THR A 134 -7.27 3.39 -20.39
CA THR A 134 -8.29 4.30 -20.92
C THR A 134 -8.92 5.15 -19.82
N LEU A 135 -9.29 4.55 -18.69
CA LEU A 135 -9.91 5.25 -17.57
C LEU A 135 -8.87 5.80 -16.57
N LYS A 136 -7.57 5.57 -16.82
CA LYS A 136 -6.46 5.96 -15.94
C LYS A 136 -6.70 5.47 -14.51
N ILE A 137 -7.05 4.21 -14.36
CA ILE A 137 -7.31 3.61 -13.05
C ILE A 137 -5.99 3.32 -12.35
N SER A 138 -5.87 3.80 -11.12
CA SER A 138 -4.78 3.47 -10.22
C SER A 138 -5.30 2.99 -8.88
N SER A 139 -4.52 2.18 -8.20
CA SER A 139 -4.84 1.68 -6.87
C SER A 139 -3.60 1.63 -6.00
N LYS A 140 -3.77 1.86 -4.72
CA LYS A 140 -2.71 1.80 -3.71
C LYS A 140 -3.22 1.06 -2.48
N PHE A 141 -2.53 0.00 -2.11
CA PHE A 141 -2.72 -0.68 -0.83
C PHE A 141 -2.48 0.29 0.34
N VAL A 142 -3.32 0.23 1.36
CA VAL A 142 -3.18 1.04 2.59
C VAL A 142 -2.73 0.16 3.74
N ASN A 143 -3.57 -0.81 4.15
CA ASN A 143 -3.27 -1.75 5.23
C ASN A 143 -4.08 -3.04 5.08
N SER A 144 -3.75 -4.04 5.90
CA SER A 144 -4.62 -5.18 6.13
C SER A 144 -4.70 -5.52 7.62
N GLU A 145 -5.85 -6.06 8.02
CA GLU A 145 -6.10 -6.61 9.35
C GLU A 145 -6.35 -8.10 9.22
N VAL A 146 -5.69 -8.91 10.05
CA VAL A 146 -5.68 -10.37 9.94
C VAL A 146 -6.30 -11.01 11.17
N TYR A 147 -7.28 -11.83 10.95
CA TYR A 147 -7.96 -12.61 11.99
C TYR A 147 -7.79 -14.10 11.68
N LEU A 148 -6.98 -14.78 12.48
CA LEU A 148 -6.79 -16.22 12.32
C LEU A 148 -8.07 -16.98 12.65
N MET A 149 -8.43 -17.90 11.78
CA MET A 149 -9.54 -18.82 12.02
C MET A 149 -9.04 -20.10 12.71
N PRO A 150 -9.93 -20.84 13.41
CA PRO A 150 -9.57 -22.12 13.96
C PRO A 150 -8.99 -23.05 12.89
N GLN A 151 -7.84 -23.64 13.18
CA GLN A 151 -7.14 -24.50 12.22
C GLN A 151 -7.83 -25.86 12.11
N ALA A 152 -8.21 -26.25 10.90
CA ALA A 152 -8.72 -27.58 10.60
C ALA A 152 -7.61 -28.64 10.51
N ASN A 153 -6.38 -28.23 10.19
CA ASN A 153 -5.21 -29.09 10.11
C ASN A 153 -3.92 -28.34 10.48
N LEU A 154 -2.82 -29.08 10.75
CA LEU A 154 -1.55 -28.52 11.20
C LEU A 154 -0.74 -27.84 10.07
N ASP A 155 -1.10 -28.10 8.81
CA ASP A 155 -0.30 -27.68 7.65
C ASP A 155 -0.88 -26.42 6.99
N THR A 156 -2.12 -26.05 7.32
CA THR A 156 -2.82 -24.90 6.69
C THR A 156 -3.27 -23.90 7.75
N VAL A 157 -2.97 -22.64 7.51
CA VAL A 157 -3.46 -21.52 8.31
C VAL A 157 -4.55 -20.81 7.53
N SER A 158 -5.77 -20.81 8.09
CA SER A 158 -6.89 -20.07 7.54
C SER A 158 -7.05 -18.74 8.25
N SER A 159 -7.35 -17.68 7.51
CA SER A 159 -7.51 -16.34 8.05
C SER A 159 -8.60 -15.57 7.32
N LEU A 160 -9.34 -14.76 8.06
CA LEU A 160 -10.15 -13.68 7.52
C LEU A 160 -9.30 -12.41 7.48
N VAL A 161 -9.31 -11.72 6.34
CA VAL A 161 -8.46 -10.56 6.09
C VAL A 161 -9.30 -9.39 5.60
N LEU A 162 -9.21 -8.27 6.29
CA LEU A 162 -9.74 -7.00 5.82
C LEU A 162 -8.62 -6.24 5.12
N VAL A 163 -8.81 -5.90 3.86
CA VAL A 163 -7.83 -5.20 3.04
C VAL A 163 -8.36 -3.83 2.68
N THR A 164 -7.69 -2.78 3.13
CA THR A 164 -8.01 -1.40 2.79
C THR A 164 -7.09 -0.90 1.69
N TYR A 165 -7.67 -0.29 0.68
CA TYR A 165 -6.97 0.29 -0.45
C TYR A 165 -7.61 1.60 -0.89
N ARG A 166 -6.84 2.45 -1.56
CA ARG A 166 -7.34 3.65 -2.25
C ARG A 166 -7.33 3.39 -3.75
N ALA A 167 -8.43 3.72 -4.41
CA ALA A 167 -8.53 3.61 -5.86
C ALA A 167 -8.94 4.96 -6.45
N GLN A 168 -8.41 5.28 -7.62
CA GLN A 168 -8.65 6.53 -8.33
C GLN A 168 -8.91 6.25 -9.79
N THR A 169 -9.82 7.01 -10.39
CA THR A 169 -10.11 6.97 -11.83
C THR A 169 -9.83 8.34 -12.43
N GLY A 170 -8.89 8.43 -13.34
CA GLY A 170 -8.49 9.69 -13.97
C GLY A 170 -8.05 10.74 -12.94
N ASN A 171 -8.67 11.91 -13.00
CA ASN A 171 -8.39 13.03 -12.09
C ASN A 171 -9.40 13.13 -10.93
N GLN A 172 -10.26 12.12 -10.75
CA GLN A 172 -11.21 12.12 -9.64
C GLN A 172 -10.48 11.89 -8.30
N GLU A 173 -11.11 12.31 -7.20
CA GLU A 173 -10.58 12.02 -5.88
C GLU A 173 -10.50 10.51 -5.63
N ALA A 174 -9.45 10.10 -4.93
CA ALA A 174 -9.24 8.70 -4.61
C ALA A 174 -10.26 8.24 -3.57
N GLY A 175 -11.10 7.27 -3.93
CA GLY A 175 -11.99 6.58 -3.01
C GLY A 175 -11.25 5.55 -2.17
N VAL A 176 -11.76 5.27 -0.95
CA VAL A 176 -11.28 4.20 -0.07
C VAL A 176 -12.23 3.01 -0.19
N GLY A 177 -11.68 1.85 -0.47
CA GLY A 177 -12.40 0.59 -0.47
C GLY A 177 -11.83 -0.38 0.56
N THR A 178 -12.69 -1.22 1.13
CA THR A 178 -12.28 -2.33 2.00
C THR A 178 -12.85 -3.62 1.44
N GLY A 179 -11.96 -4.56 1.11
CA GLY A 179 -12.32 -5.93 0.73
C GLY A 179 -12.14 -6.88 1.90
N VAL A 180 -13.08 -7.82 2.06
CA VAL A 180 -12.98 -8.91 3.05
C VAL A 180 -12.63 -10.18 2.30
N TYR A 181 -11.57 -10.86 2.74
CA TYR A 181 -11.03 -12.06 2.10
C TYR A 181 -10.93 -13.20 3.10
N GLU A 182 -11.27 -14.38 2.65
CA GLU A 182 -10.85 -15.63 3.28
C GLU A 182 -9.60 -16.13 2.56
N VAL A 183 -8.54 -16.43 3.31
CA VAL A 183 -7.27 -16.89 2.76
C VAL A 183 -6.78 -18.13 3.46
N ASN A 184 -6.21 -19.06 2.69
CA ASN A 184 -5.56 -20.27 3.18
C ASN A 184 -4.08 -20.24 2.79
N TYR A 185 -3.21 -20.41 3.80
CA TYR A 185 -1.77 -20.46 3.62
C TYR A 185 -1.23 -21.83 4.04
N ASN A 186 -0.52 -22.49 3.13
CA ASN A 186 0.12 -23.77 3.42
C ASN A 186 1.52 -23.55 3.98
N LEU A 187 1.77 -24.04 5.19
CA LEU A 187 3.03 -23.86 5.92
C LEU A 187 4.19 -24.68 5.31
N LYS A 188 3.90 -25.80 4.64
CA LYS A 188 4.92 -26.65 4.01
C LYS A 188 5.42 -26.06 2.71
N SER A 189 4.49 -25.70 1.80
CA SER A 189 4.84 -25.07 0.51
C SER A 189 5.19 -23.59 0.65
N LYS A 190 4.85 -22.95 1.79
CA LYS A 190 5.00 -21.50 2.04
C LYS A 190 4.29 -20.65 1.00
N GLN A 191 3.10 -21.08 0.58
CA GLN A 191 2.29 -20.43 -0.45
C GLN A 191 0.84 -20.30 0.00
N PHE A 192 0.19 -19.26 -0.50
CA PHE A 192 -1.26 -19.17 -0.44
C PHE A 192 -1.87 -20.18 -1.41
N THR A 193 -2.82 -20.96 -0.91
CA THR A 193 -3.54 -21.98 -1.70
C THR A 193 -4.93 -21.54 -2.04
N GLU A 194 -5.45 -20.53 -1.30
CA GLU A 194 -6.77 -19.97 -1.53
C GLU A 194 -6.81 -18.50 -1.14
N ILE A 195 -7.45 -17.68 -1.95
CA ILE A 195 -7.75 -16.26 -1.70
C ILE A 195 -9.14 -16.01 -2.29
N ASN A 196 -10.17 -16.01 -1.44
CA ASN A 196 -11.54 -15.79 -1.83
C ASN A 196 -12.03 -14.44 -1.31
N GLN A 197 -12.55 -13.61 -2.19
CA GLN A 197 -13.23 -12.39 -1.77
C GLN A 197 -14.63 -12.74 -1.27
N VAL A 198 -14.88 -12.51 0.02
CA VAL A 198 -16.18 -12.75 0.66
C VAL A 198 -17.14 -11.61 0.37
N THR A 199 -16.67 -10.36 0.55
CA THR A 199 -17.49 -9.17 0.32
C THR A 199 -16.62 -7.93 0.11
N ARG A 200 -17.26 -6.82 -0.28
CA ARG A 200 -16.66 -5.48 -0.27
C ARG A 200 -17.49 -4.59 0.63
N LEU A 201 -16.83 -3.89 1.51
CA LEU A 201 -17.43 -2.85 2.32
C LEU A 201 -17.23 -1.52 1.58
N ASN A 202 -18.32 -0.94 1.09
CA ASN A 202 -18.25 0.40 0.53
C ASN A 202 -18.23 1.39 1.70
N THR A 203 -17.07 1.92 2.01
CA THR A 203 -17.00 3.06 2.91
C THR A 203 -17.49 4.27 2.12
N LYS A 204 -18.74 4.71 2.37
CA LYS A 204 -19.19 6.02 1.86
C LYS A 204 -18.21 7.05 2.38
N MET A 205 -17.67 7.88 1.50
CA MET A 205 -16.97 9.08 1.95
C MET A 205 -17.92 9.83 2.89
N GLN A 206 -17.50 10.08 4.13
CA GLN A 206 -18.15 11.09 4.94
C GLN A 206 -17.79 12.43 4.28
N GLU A 207 -18.82 13.09 3.77
CA GLU A 207 -18.76 14.49 3.33
C GLU A 207 -18.36 15.40 4.49
#